data_59d1a4db221a3279455969b6b2620101
#
_entry.id   59d1a4db221a3279455969b6b2620101
#
_cell.length_a   1.000
_cell.length_b   1.000
_cell.length_c   1.000
_cell.angle_alpha   90.00
_cell.angle_beta   90.00
_cell.angle_gamma   90.00
#
_symmetry.space_group_name_H-M   'P 1'
#
loop_
_entity.id
_entity.type
_entity.pdbx_description
1 polymer ?
#
loop_
_entity_poly.entity_id
_entity_poly.type
_entity_poly.pdbx_seq_one_letter_code
_entity_poly.pdbx_strand_id
1 'polypeptide(L)' 'HAEILRWRRQEALKKTKQMRPDLLERANLTAADKKYLQSLENE' A
#
# COMPACT_ATOMS: atom_id res chain seq x y z
N HIS A 1 -3.67 8.87 -16.59
CA HIS A 1 -2.44 8.13 -16.31
C HIS A 1 -2.12 8.10 -14.82
N ALA A 2 -2.36 9.22 -14.13
CA ALA A 2 -2.08 9.27 -12.70
C ALA A 2 -2.93 8.29 -11.91
N GLU A 3 -4.17 8.10 -12.32
CA GLU A 3 -5.07 7.17 -11.66
C GLU A 3 -4.64 5.72 -11.85
N ILE A 4 -4.12 5.39 -13.04
CA ILE A 4 -3.65 4.04 -13.32
C ILE A 4 -2.41 3.73 -12.49
N LEU A 5 -1.50 4.70 -12.38
CA LEU A 5 -0.28 4.53 -11.58
C LEU A 5 -0.62 4.38 -10.11
N ARG A 6 -1.58 5.18 -9.63
CA ARG A 6 -2.03 5.09 -8.25
C ARG A 6 -2.66 3.72 -7.97
N TRP A 7 -3.49 3.26 -8.88
CA TRP A 7 -4.15 1.96 -8.73
C TRP A 7 -3.13 0.84 -8.66
N ARG A 8 -2.12 0.87 -9.54
CA ARG A 8 -1.07 -0.14 -9.56
C ARG A 8 -0.31 -0.17 -8.23
N ARG A 9 0.01 1.02 -7.72
CA ARG A 9 0.72 1.09 -6.46
C ARG A 9 -0.11 0.56 -5.31
N GLN A 10 -1.39 0.89 -5.29
CA GLN A 10 -2.28 0.41 -4.25
C GLN A 10 -2.42 -1.11 -4.30
N GLU A 11 -2.53 -1.66 -5.49
CA GLU A 11 -2.59 -3.11 -5.65
C GLU A 11 -1.31 -3.78 -5.17
N ALA A 12 -0.17 -3.19 -5.47
CA ALA A 12 1.12 -3.72 -5.03
C ALA A 12 1.23 -3.68 -3.50
N LEU A 13 0.80 -2.59 -2.89
CA LEU A 13 0.83 -2.44 -1.43
C LEU A 13 -0.10 -3.45 -0.78
N LYS A 14 -1.29 -3.61 -1.32
CA LYS A 14 -2.27 -4.54 -0.80
C LYS A 14 -1.74 -5.97 -0.86
N LYS A 15 -1.15 -6.34 -1.98
CA LYS A 15 -0.58 -7.67 -2.15
C LYS A 15 0.57 -7.92 -1.18
N THR A 16 1.45 -6.93 -1.04
CA THR A 16 2.57 -7.05 -0.11
C THR A 16 2.07 -7.21 1.31
N LYS A 17 1.02 -6.47 1.69
CA LYS A 17 0.45 -6.57 3.02
C LYS A 17 -0.09 -7.98 3.28
N GLN A 18 -0.72 -8.58 2.29
CA GLN A 18 -1.28 -9.92 2.43
C GLN A 18 -0.21 -11.00 2.45
N MET A 19 0.79 -10.86 1.60
CA MET A 19 1.81 -11.88 1.43
C MET A 19 2.96 -11.72 2.41
N ARG A 20 3.46 -10.50 2.57
CA ARG A 20 4.63 -10.23 3.41
C ARG A 20 4.50 -8.87 4.11
N PRO A 21 3.71 -8.81 5.16
CA PRO A 21 3.51 -7.55 5.88
C PRO A 21 4.80 -6.98 6.49
N ASP A 22 5.77 -7.83 6.76
CA ASP A 22 7.04 -7.38 7.31
C ASP A 22 7.79 -6.46 6.35
N LEU A 23 7.64 -6.69 5.04
CA LEU A 23 8.28 -5.86 4.04
C LEU A 23 7.73 -4.43 4.04
N LEU A 24 6.47 -4.27 4.40
CA LEU A 24 5.85 -2.94 4.47
C LEU A 24 6.47 -2.11 5.60
N GLU A 25 6.84 -2.74 6.69
CA GLU A 25 7.46 -2.05 7.81
C GLU A 25 8.85 -1.54 7.45
N ARG A 26 9.53 -2.24 6.55
CA ARG A 26 10.86 -1.87 6.11
C ARG A 26 10.87 -0.93 4.91
N ALA A 27 9.76 -0.87 4.18
CA ALA A 27 9.68 -0.04 2.99
C ALA A 27 9.54 1.44 3.36
N ASN A 28 10.12 2.30 2.53
CA ASN A 28 9.97 3.74 2.69
C ASN A 28 8.62 4.15 2.14
N LEU A 29 7.61 4.09 2.99
CA LEU A 29 6.25 4.42 2.59
C LEU A 29 6.02 5.92 2.66
N THR A 30 5.34 6.46 1.66
CA THR A 30 4.93 7.86 1.68
C THR A 30 3.72 8.01 2.60
N ALA A 31 3.37 9.26 2.90
CA ALA A 31 2.19 9.52 3.72
C ALA A 31 0.92 8.96 3.06
N ALA A 32 0.84 9.06 1.74
CA ALA A 32 -0.29 8.52 0.99
C ALA A 32 -0.36 6.99 1.09
N ASP A 33 0.80 6.33 1.03
CA ASP A 33 0.85 4.88 1.16
C ASP A 33 0.38 4.43 2.53
N LYS A 34 0.85 5.10 3.58
CA LYS A 34 0.45 4.79 4.94
C LYS A 34 -1.04 4.98 5.16
N LYS A 35 -1.58 6.04 4.59
CA LYS A 35 -3.00 6.34 4.69
C LYS A 35 -3.82 5.27 4.01
N TYR A 36 -3.38 4.83 2.84
CA TYR A 36 -4.07 3.77 2.11
C TYR A 36 -4.08 2.47 2.90
N LEU A 37 -2.93 2.09 3.44
CA LEU A 37 -2.82 0.86 4.22
C LEU A 37 -3.69 0.90 5.47
N GLN A 38 -3.75 2.07 6.10
CA GLN A 38 -4.60 2.26 7.27
C GLN A 38 -6.07 2.07 6.91
N SER A 39 -6.46 2.55 5.73
CA SER A 39 -7.81 2.38 5.23
C SER A 39 -8.16 0.89 5.03
N LEU A 40 -7.19 0.12 4.56
CA LEU A 40 -7.39 -1.31 4.38
C LEU A 40 -7.61 -2.01 5.72
N GLU A 41 -6.89 -1.58 6.75
CA GLU A 41 -7.04 -2.18 8.08
C GLU A 41 -8.39 -1.87 8.71
N ASN A 42 -8.98 -0.73 8.34
CA ASN A 42 -10.25 -0.30 8.90
C ASN A 42 -11.47 -0.88 8.19
N GLU A 43 -11.27 -1.66 7.15
CA GLU A 43 -12.39 -2.28 6.45
C GLU A 43 -13.00 -3.46 7.20
#